data_0c1010d369f84028e242e40965c069ae
#
_entry.id   0c1010d369f84028e242e40965c069ae
#
_cell.length_a   1.000
_cell.length_b   1.000
_cell.length_c   1.000
_cell.angle_alpha   90.00
_cell.angle_beta   90.00
_cell.angle_gamma   90.00
#
_symmetry.space_group_name_H-M   'P 1'
#
loop_
_entity.id
_entity.type
_entity.pdbx_description
1 polymer ?
#
loop_
_entity_poly.entity_id
_entity_poly.type
_entity_poly.pdbx_seq_one_letter_code
_entity_poly.pdbx_strand_id
1 'polypeptide(L)'
;MSDQLTLSAETRDRAGKGASRELRRQNRIPAVIYGNKQDPELVHVEEKALIKLLMTGHFSNSVVELDLGGKKQITLPKDVAFHPVSDRPLHVDFLRIVKGAKVEVNVPVVFINEELSPGLKRGGVLNIVRHELELICDNDKLPDDIQIDVTGFDVGDSIHISNVTLPKGTESKITDRDFTIATIVAPSALKSTEGDTTVDGEGEAEAEG
;
A
#
# COMPACT_ATOMS: atom_id res chain seq x y z
N MET A 1 -2.09 4.47 -18.95
CA MET A 1 -3.48 4.08 -19.28
C MET A 1 -3.80 2.98 -18.29
N SER A 2 -4.59 3.27 -17.27
CA SER A 2 -5.02 2.26 -16.29
C SER A 2 -5.88 1.24 -17.02
N ASP A 3 -5.43 0.00 -17.06
CA ASP A 3 -6.21 -1.10 -17.63
C ASP A 3 -7.51 -1.23 -16.83
N GLN A 4 -8.64 -1.07 -17.49
CA GLN A 4 -9.94 -1.32 -16.88
C GLN A 4 -10.06 -2.82 -16.58
N LEU A 5 -9.98 -3.15 -15.30
CA LEU A 5 -10.16 -4.52 -14.85
C LEU A 5 -11.66 -4.87 -14.86
N THR A 6 -12.01 -6.01 -15.44
CA THR A 6 -13.41 -6.47 -15.48
C THR A 6 -13.56 -7.67 -14.57
N LEU A 7 -14.60 -7.68 -13.73
CA LEU A 7 -14.89 -8.78 -12.82
C LEU A 7 -16.40 -9.10 -12.85
N SER A 8 -16.75 -10.35 -13.10
CA SER A 8 -18.13 -10.81 -13.05
C SER A 8 -18.59 -10.94 -11.60
N ALA A 9 -19.74 -10.38 -11.28
CA ALA A 9 -20.35 -10.44 -9.98
C ALA A 9 -21.82 -10.84 -10.08
N GLU A 10 -22.35 -11.50 -9.06
CA GLU A 10 -23.74 -11.88 -8.97
C GLU A 10 -24.34 -11.30 -7.69
N THR A 11 -25.57 -10.82 -7.75
CA THR A 11 -26.28 -10.29 -6.59
C THR A 11 -26.70 -11.41 -5.65
N ARG A 12 -26.74 -11.12 -4.34
CA ARG A 12 -27.19 -12.06 -3.32
C ARG A 12 -28.25 -11.43 -2.42
N ASP A 13 -29.29 -12.18 -2.09
CA ASP A 13 -30.38 -11.71 -1.22
C ASP A 13 -30.08 -11.97 0.27
N ARG A 14 -29.20 -12.93 0.57
CA ARG A 14 -28.92 -13.34 1.95
C ARG A 14 -27.59 -12.77 2.45
N ALA A 15 -27.67 -12.07 3.56
CA ALA A 15 -26.51 -11.62 4.34
C ALA A 15 -26.30 -12.52 5.58
N GLY A 16 -25.13 -12.38 6.21
CA GLY A 16 -24.80 -12.99 7.49
C GLY A 16 -23.79 -14.12 7.42
N LYS A 17 -23.37 -14.59 8.62
CA LYS A 17 -22.23 -15.52 8.82
C LYS A 17 -22.42 -16.86 8.10
N GLY A 18 -23.64 -17.42 8.11
CA GLY A 18 -23.93 -18.71 7.50
C GLY A 18 -23.86 -18.65 5.97
N ALA A 19 -24.54 -17.69 5.37
CA ALA A 19 -24.54 -17.48 3.92
C ALA A 19 -23.13 -17.18 3.36
N SER A 20 -22.37 -16.32 4.05
CA SER A 20 -21.00 -16.02 3.64
C SER A 20 -20.06 -17.23 3.72
N ARG A 21 -20.24 -18.12 4.71
CA ARG A 21 -19.47 -19.37 4.80
C ARG A 21 -19.81 -20.35 3.70
N GLU A 22 -21.08 -20.42 3.34
CA GLU A 22 -21.55 -21.27 2.24
C GLU A 22 -20.98 -20.84 0.90
N LEU A 23 -21.00 -19.54 0.58
CA LEU A 23 -20.37 -18.98 -0.61
C LEU A 23 -18.89 -19.33 -0.72
N ARG A 24 -18.13 -19.13 0.38
CA ARG A 24 -16.69 -19.46 0.39
C ARG A 24 -16.41 -20.95 0.18
N ARG A 25 -17.30 -21.86 0.60
CA ARG A 25 -17.19 -23.31 0.29
C ARG A 25 -17.40 -23.59 -1.19
N GLN A 26 -18.15 -22.73 -1.88
CA GLN A 26 -18.39 -22.80 -3.32
C GLN A 26 -17.36 -22.02 -4.13
N ASN A 27 -16.24 -21.60 -3.52
CA ASN A 27 -15.22 -20.74 -4.11
C ASN A 27 -15.77 -19.40 -4.64
N ARG A 28 -16.74 -18.85 -3.91
CA ARG A 28 -17.32 -17.54 -4.13
C ARG A 28 -16.99 -16.62 -2.97
N ILE A 29 -16.50 -15.42 -3.25
CA ILE A 29 -16.16 -14.45 -2.24
C ILE A 29 -17.29 -13.44 -2.10
N PRO A 30 -17.87 -13.27 -0.89
CA PRO A 30 -18.84 -12.24 -0.64
C PRO A 30 -18.22 -10.86 -0.77
N ALA A 31 -18.95 -9.94 -1.38
CA ALA A 31 -18.55 -8.56 -1.53
C ALA A 31 -19.75 -7.62 -1.31
N VAL A 32 -19.45 -6.34 -1.12
CA VAL A 32 -20.45 -5.27 -0.96
C VAL A 32 -20.07 -4.12 -1.86
N ILE A 33 -21.05 -3.56 -2.57
CA ILE A 33 -20.91 -2.36 -3.37
C ILE A 33 -21.65 -1.23 -2.67
N TYR A 34 -20.98 -0.18 -2.28
CA TYR A 34 -21.57 0.98 -1.58
C TYR A 34 -21.06 2.31 -2.16
N GLY A 35 -21.66 3.41 -1.74
CA GLY A 35 -21.31 4.75 -2.16
C GLY A 35 -22.36 5.42 -3.06
N ASN A 36 -22.05 6.64 -3.49
CA ASN A 36 -22.95 7.47 -4.33
C ASN A 36 -24.36 7.68 -3.73
N LYS A 37 -24.49 7.71 -2.38
CA LYS A 37 -25.78 7.88 -1.68
C LYS A 37 -26.88 6.87 -2.08
N GLN A 38 -26.47 5.73 -2.60
CA GLN A 38 -27.35 4.60 -2.95
C GLN A 38 -27.22 3.51 -1.88
N ASP A 39 -28.26 2.69 -1.77
CA ASP A 39 -28.25 1.56 -0.85
C ASP A 39 -27.12 0.58 -1.19
N PRO A 40 -26.47 -0.03 -0.17
CA PRO A 40 -25.46 -1.05 -0.38
C PRO A 40 -26.03 -2.27 -1.12
N GLU A 41 -25.36 -2.69 -2.18
CA GLU A 41 -25.70 -3.90 -2.92
C GLU A 41 -24.83 -5.06 -2.45
N LEU A 42 -25.45 -6.15 -2.07
CA LEU A 42 -24.77 -7.37 -1.67
C LEU A 42 -24.49 -8.22 -2.90
N VAL A 43 -23.22 -8.52 -3.14
CA VAL A 43 -22.77 -9.31 -4.29
C VAL A 43 -21.80 -10.41 -3.87
N HIS A 44 -21.49 -11.30 -4.78
CA HIS A 44 -20.38 -12.22 -4.66
C HIS A 44 -19.65 -12.36 -5.98
N VAL A 45 -18.36 -12.62 -5.91
CA VAL A 45 -17.45 -12.76 -7.06
C VAL A 45 -16.80 -14.13 -7.06
N GLU A 46 -16.31 -14.58 -8.20
CA GLU A 46 -15.56 -15.83 -8.28
C GLU A 46 -14.14 -15.64 -7.67
N GLU A 47 -13.76 -16.55 -6.77
CA GLU A 47 -12.48 -16.50 -6.06
C GLU A 47 -11.29 -16.52 -7.02
N LYS A 48 -11.30 -17.40 -8.03
CA LYS A 48 -10.19 -17.52 -8.99
C LYS A 48 -9.97 -16.25 -9.81
N ALA A 49 -11.07 -15.61 -10.25
CA ALA A 49 -10.99 -14.37 -11.00
C ALA A 49 -10.44 -13.24 -10.11
N LEU A 50 -10.93 -13.14 -8.87
CA LEU A 50 -10.45 -12.17 -7.90
C LEU A 50 -8.96 -12.35 -7.58
N ILE A 51 -8.50 -13.58 -7.32
CA ILE A 51 -7.08 -13.86 -7.02
C ILE A 51 -6.18 -13.44 -8.19
N LYS A 52 -6.60 -13.70 -9.43
CA LYS A 52 -5.83 -13.26 -10.61
C LYS A 52 -5.66 -11.74 -10.63
N LEU A 53 -6.70 -10.99 -10.29
CA LEU A 53 -6.65 -9.53 -10.23
C LEU A 53 -5.78 -9.04 -9.05
N LEU A 54 -5.88 -9.68 -7.89
CA LEU A 54 -5.04 -9.38 -6.72
C LEU A 54 -3.55 -9.62 -7.01
N MET A 55 -3.21 -10.66 -7.77
CA MET A 55 -1.83 -10.97 -8.16
C MET A 55 -1.20 -9.92 -9.10
N THR A 56 -1.97 -9.04 -9.71
CA THR A 56 -1.41 -7.94 -10.52
C THR A 56 -0.70 -6.88 -9.67
N GLY A 57 -0.97 -6.85 -8.35
CA GLY A 57 -0.41 -5.87 -7.41
C GLY A 57 -1.10 -4.49 -7.44
N HIS A 58 -1.86 -4.19 -8.48
CA HIS A 58 -2.48 -2.87 -8.69
C HIS A 58 -4.01 -2.88 -8.47
N PHE A 59 -4.57 -4.00 -8.00
CA PHE A 59 -6.02 -4.15 -7.86
C PHE A 59 -6.65 -3.05 -6.99
N SER A 60 -6.04 -2.72 -5.86
CA SER A 60 -6.56 -1.71 -4.91
C SER A 60 -6.59 -0.27 -5.48
N ASN A 61 -5.79 -0.01 -6.50
CA ASN A 61 -5.66 1.33 -7.11
C ASN A 61 -6.28 1.40 -8.50
N SER A 62 -6.80 0.28 -9.00
CA SER A 62 -7.37 0.20 -10.34
C SER A 62 -8.88 0.29 -10.31
N VAL A 63 -9.44 0.94 -11.33
CA VAL A 63 -10.88 0.96 -11.54
C VAL A 63 -11.35 -0.41 -12.02
N VAL A 64 -12.29 -1.00 -11.30
CA VAL A 64 -12.87 -2.30 -11.61
C VAL A 64 -14.30 -2.13 -12.13
N GLU A 65 -14.54 -2.62 -13.33
CA GLU A 65 -15.87 -2.74 -13.89
C GLU A 65 -16.50 -4.06 -13.41
N LEU A 66 -17.53 -3.96 -12.58
CA LEU A 66 -18.29 -5.11 -12.11
C LEU A 66 -19.46 -5.36 -13.07
N ASP A 67 -19.51 -6.56 -13.65
CA ASP A 67 -20.66 -7.02 -14.46
C ASP A 67 -21.65 -7.78 -13.58
N LEU A 68 -22.80 -7.16 -13.36
CA LEU A 68 -23.92 -7.69 -12.57
C LEU A 68 -25.00 -8.26 -13.49
N GLY A 69 -24.66 -9.26 -14.31
CA GLY A 69 -25.63 -9.89 -15.21
C GLY A 69 -26.13 -8.96 -16.31
N GLY A 70 -25.22 -8.13 -16.87
CA GLY A 70 -25.48 -7.17 -17.95
C GLY A 70 -25.60 -5.72 -17.52
N LYS A 71 -25.60 -5.44 -16.20
CA LYS A 71 -25.40 -4.08 -15.67
C LYS A 71 -23.93 -3.90 -15.29
N LYS A 72 -23.25 -3.01 -15.97
CA LYS A 72 -21.88 -2.66 -15.68
C LYS A 72 -21.82 -1.52 -14.66
N GLN A 73 -21.15 -1.77 -13.54
CA GLN A 73 -20.90 -0.75 -12.51
C GLN A 73 -19.41 -0.48 -12.40
N ILE A 74 -19.06 0.80 -12.44
CA ILE A 74 -17.69 1.26 -12.25
C ILE A 74 -17.45 1.44 -10.76
N THR A 75 -16.48 0.70 -10.23
CA THR A 75 -16.16 0.67 -8.81
C THR A 75 -14.66 0.72 -8.56
N LEU A 76 -14.29 1.12 -7.35
CA LEU A 76 -12.92 1.04 -6.83
C LEU A 76 -12.91 0.05 -5.66
N PRO A 77 -12.03 -0.95 -5.65
CA PRO A 77 -11.82 -1.76 -4.46
C PRO A 77 -11.28 -0.88 -3.33
N LYS A 78 -11.97 -0.88 -2.20
CA LYS A 78 -11.55 -0.06 -1.04
C LYS A 78 -10.80 -0.88 -0.01
N ASP A 79 -11.24 -2.11 0.22
CA ASP A 79 -10.61 -3.03 1.16
C ASP A 79 -10.79 -4.48 0.72
N VAL A 80 -9.81 -5.31 1.03
CA VAL A 80 -9.84 -6.74 0.81
C VAL A 80 -9.44 -7.45 2.10
N ALA A 81 -10.39 -8.10 2.74
CA ALA A 81 -10.11 -8.89 3.94
C ALA A 81 -9.53 -10.24 3.55
N PHE A 82 -8.37 -10.59 4.10
CA PHE A 82 -7.69 -11.87 3.91
C PHE A 82 -7.79 -12.76 5.14
N HIS A 83 -7.67 -14.06 4.94
CA HIS A 83 -7.58 -15.01 6.02
C HIS A 83 -6.14 -15.00 6.58
N PRO A 84 -5.93 -14.85 7.92
CA PRO A 84 -4.62 -14.58 8.52
C PRO A 84 -3.58 -15.70 8.37
N VAL A 85 -3.99 -16.91 7.97
CA VAL A 85 -3.10 -18.08 7.85
C VAL A 85 -2.96 -18.54 6.39
N SER A 86 -4.03 -18.46 5.60
CA SER A 86 -4.05 -19.01 4.24
C SER A 86 -4.02 -17.95 3.14
N ASP A 87 -4.03 -16.66 3.51
CA ASP A 87 -4.05 -15.50 2.62
C ASP A 87 -5.16 -15.55 1.54
N ARG A 88 -6.18 -16.40 1.77
CA ARG A 88 -7.35 -16.45 0.90
C ARG A 88 -8.22 -15.22 1.12
N PRO A 89 -8.72 -14.57 0.07
CA PRO A 89 -9.64 -13.46 0.22
C PRO A 89 -10.94 -13.93 0.88
N LEU A 90 -11.39 -13.19 1.88
CA LEU A 90 -12.63 -13.48 2.65
C LEU A 90 -13.77 -12.54 2.29
N HIS A 91 -13.46 -11.30 1.98
CA HIS A 91 -14.42 -10.25 1.65
C HIS A 91 -13.76 -9.19 0.78
N VAL A 92 -14.55 -8.54 -0.06
CA VAL A 92 -14.10 -7.36 -0.83
C VAL A 92 -15.14 -6.27 -0.72
N ASP A 93 -14.65 -5.07 -0.47
CA ASP A 93 -15.44 -3.85 -0.40
C ASP A 93 -15.22 -3.01 -1.66
N PHE A 94 -16.30 -2.74 -2.38
CA PHE A 94 -16.27 -1.92 -3.58
C PHE A 94 -16.97 -0.58 -3.36
N LEU A 95 -16.27 0.50 -3.65
CA LEU A 95 -16.81 1.85 -3.64
C LEU A 95 -17.31 2.22 -5.03
N ARG A 96 -18.58 2.62 -5.17
CA ARG A 96 -19.10 3.17 -6.43
C ARG A 96 -18.42 4.49 -6.74
N ILE A 97 -17.89 4.61 -7.95
CA ILE A 97 -17.22 5.82 -8.40
C ILE A 97 -18.14 6.59 -9.35
N VAL A 98 -18.16 7.92 -9.16
CA VAL A 98 -18.78 8.87 -10.09
C VAL A 98 -17.65 9.56 -10.84
N LYS A 99 -17.75 9.72 -12.14
CA LYS A 99 -16.76 10.45 -12.94
C LYS A 99 -16.50 11.83 -12.38
N GLY A 100 -15.22 12.17 -12.21
CA GLY A 100 -14.77 13.47 -11.68
C GLY A 100 -14.85 13.59 -10.15
N ALA A 101 -15.12 12.52 -9.42
CA ALA A 101 -15.05 12.53 -7.95
C ALA A 101 -13.61 12.32 -7.49
N LYS A 102 -13.23 13.03 -6.42
CA LYS A 102 -11.98 12.74 -5.70
C LYS A 102 -12.18 11.49 -4.84
N VAL A 103 -11.25 10.56 -4.94
CA VAL A 103 -11.25 9.32 -4.16
C VAL A 103 -9.97 9.18 -3.36
N GLU A 104 -10.10 8.60 -2.17
CA GLU A 104 -8.95 8.25 -1.34
C GLU A 104 -8.48 6.84 -1.70
N VAL A 105 -7.22 6.71 -2.08
CA VAL A 105 -6.58 5.45 -2.45
C VAL A 105 -5.27 5.26 -1.70
N ASN A 106 -4.95 4.01 -1.42
CA ASN A 106 -3.66 3.62 -0.89
C ASN A 106 -2.79 3.17 -2.07
N VAL A 107 -1.76 3.94 -2.39
CA VAL A 107 -0.89 3.67 -3.52
C VAL A 107 0.42 3.08 -3.02
N PRO A 108 0.89 1.94 -3.55
CA PRO A 108 2.15 1.35 -3.16
C PRO A 108 3.33 2.22 -3.59
N VAL A 109 4.38 2.17 -2.77
CA VAL A 109 5.63 2.89 -3.01
C VAL A 109 6.65 1.92 -3.58
N VAL A 110 7.28 2.33 -4.69
CA VAL A 110 8.37 1.59 -5.33
C VAL A 110 9.64 2.44 -5.29
N PHE A 111 10.71 1.90 -4.73
CA PHE A 111 12.00 2.57 -4.71
C PHE A 111 12.78 2.23 -5.96
N ILE A 112 13.33 3.25 -6.61
CA ILE A 112 14.12 3.11 -7.83
C ILE A 112 15.54 3.61 -7.61
N ASN A 113 16.48 3.13 -8.46
CA ASN A 113 17.89 3.54 -8.41
C ASN A 113 18.61 3.21 -7.10
N GLU A 114 18.24 2.13 -6.42
CA GLU A 114 18.90 1.67 -5.19
C GLU A 114 20.41 1.52 -5.36
N GLU A 115 20.85 1.05 -6.54
CA GLU A 115 22.25 0.89 -6.88
C GLU A 115 23.02 2.22 -6.96
N LEU A 116 22.35 3.36 -7.10
CA LEU A 116 22.97 4.68 -7.21
C LEU A 116 23.05 5.39 -5.85
N SER A 117 22.43 4.85 -4.82
CA SER A 117 22.53 5.37 -3.45
C SER A 117 23.91 5.09 -2.85
N PRO A 118 24.66 6.10 -2.41
CA PRO A 118 25.93 5.90 -1.71
C PRO A 118 25.75 5.17 -0.38
N GLY A 119 24.62 5.38 0.31
CA GLY A 119 24.31 4.72 1.57
C GLY A 119 24.11 3.21 1.39
N LEU A 120 23.37 2.78 0.38
CA LEU A 120 23.16 1.36 0.09
C LEU A 120 24.43 0.68 -0.43
N LYS A 121 25.25 1.37 -1.24
CA LYS A 121 26.58 0.90 -1.67
C LYS A 121 27.54 0.62 -0.51
N ARG A 122 27.46 1.40 0.55
CA ARG A 122 28.27 1.20 1.78
C ARG A 122 27.74 0.09 2.67
N GLY A 123 26.69 -0.64 2.23
CA GLY A 123 26.08 -1.72 2.98
C GLY A 123 24.96 -1.25 3.92
N GLY A 124 24.46 -0.04 3.78
CA GLY A 124 23.24 0.42 4.45
C GLY A 124 22.02 -0.41 4.04
N VAL A 125 21.01 -0.42 4.89
CA VAL A 125 19.74 -1.11 4.66
C VAL A 125 18.64 -0.08 4.54
N LEU A 126 17.86 -0.17 3.46
CA LEU A 126 16.65 0.63 3.29
C LEU A 126 15.56 0.09 4.23
N ASN A 127 15.24 0.86 5.26
CA ASN A 127 14.16 0.57 6.18
C ASN A 127 12.90 1.30 5.73
N ILE A 128 11.93 0.57 5.18
CA ILE A 128 10.69 1.13 4.68
C ILE A 128 9.72 1.26 5.86
N VAL A 129 9.35 2.49 6.19
CA VAL A 129 8.41 2.82 7.26
C VAL A 129 6.96 2.75 6.75
N ARG A 130 6.75 3.14 5.49
CA ARG A 130 5.44 3.11 4.83
C ARG A 130 5.56 2.46 3.46
N HIS A 131 4.88 1.35 3.28
CA HIS A 131 4.80 0.64 2.00
C HIS A 131 3.75 1.23 1.07
N GLU A 132 2.78 1.97 1.62
CA GLU A 132 1.67 2.59 0.91
C GLU A 132 1.49 4.04 1.35
N LEU A 133 1.09 4.89 0.42
CA LEU A 133 0.74 6.29 0.66
C LEU A 133 -0.75 6.50 0.48
N GLU A 134 -1.39 7.10 1.49
CA GLU A 134 -2.78 7.54 1.40
C GLU A 134 -2.87 8.83 0.59
N LEU A 135 -3.40 8.73 -0.62
CA LEU A 135 -3.51 9.84 -1.56
C LEU A 135 -4.98 10.13 -1.88
N ILE A 136 -5.27 11.39 -2.12
CA ILE A 136 -6.54 11.84 -2.68
C ILE A 136 -6.28 12.12 -4.15
N CYS A 137 -6.92 11.34 -5.03
CA CYS A 137 -6.72 11.39 -6.47
C CYS A 137 -8.03 11.66 -7.20
N ASP A 138 -7.93 12.26 -8.38
CA ASP A 138 -9.04 12.27 -9.32
C ASP A 138 -9.23 10.85 -9.89
N ASN A 139 -10.47 10.38 -9.92
CA ASN A 139 -10.84 9.05 -10.37
C ASN A 139 -10.29 8.67 -11.76
N ASP A 140 -10.13 9.65 -12.65
CA ASP A 140 -9.65 9.40 -14.02
C ASP A 140 -8.11 9.27 -14.11
N LYS A 141 -7.38 9.53 -13.01
CA LYS A 141 -5.91 9.58 -12.96
C LYS A 141 -5.36 8.90 -11.71
N LEU A 142 -5.81 7.69 -11.47
CA LEU A 142 -5.27 6.88 -10.37
C LEU A 142 -3.85 6.42 -10.75
N PRO A 143 -2.83 6.70 -9.92
CA PRO A 143 -1.49 6.17 -10.14
C PRO A 143 -1.43 4.70 -9.73
N ASP A 144 -0.73 3.89 -10.52
CA ASP A 144 -0.52 2.47 -10.21
C ASP A 144 0.50 2.30 -9.08
N ASP A 145 1.56 3.12 -9.08
CA ASP A 145 2.64 3.15 -8.08
C ASP A 145 3.20 4.57 -7.93
N ILE A 146 3.86 4.82 -6.79
CA ILE A 146 4.65 6.04 -6.56
C ILE A 146 6.12 5.67 -6.56
N GLN A 147 6.84 6.15 -7.56
CA GLN A 147 8.27 5.90 -7.70
C GLN A 147 9.07 6.93 -6.89
N ILE A 148 9.91 6.44 -6.00
CA ILE A 148 10.81 7.25 -5.18
C ILE A 148 12.25 6.97 -5.59
N ASP A 149 12.93 7.99 -6.06
CA ASP A 149 14.34 7.92 -6.42
C ASP A 149 15.21 8.06 -5.16
N VAL A 150 16.00 7.04 -4.88
CA VAL A 150 16.92 7.01 -3.74
C VAL A 150 18.35 7.41 -4.10
N THR A 151 18.57 7.96 -5.29
CA THR A 151 19.88 8.45 -5.74
C THR A 151 20.39 9.54 -4.83
N GLY A 152 21.63 9.39 -4.35
CA GLY A 152 22.32 10.42 -3.54
C GLY A 152 22.02 10.38 -2.04
N PHE A 153 21.09 9.56 -1.58
CA PHE A 153 20.85 9.38 -0.14
C PHE A 153 21.95 8.53 0.50
N ASP A 154 22.46 8.97 1.66
CA ASP A 154 23.50 8.27 2.43
C ASP A 154 22.92 7.60 3.68
N VAL A 155 23.78 6.86 4.39
CA VAL A 155 23.43 6.21 5.65
C VAL A 155 23.07 7.26 6.71
N GLY A 156 21.92 7.11 7.34
CA GLY A 156 21.35 8.06 8.29
C GLY A 156 20.30 9.01 7.70
N ASP A 157 20.18 9.06 6.38
CA ASP A 157 19.19 9.91 5.74
C ASP A 157 17.77 9.33 5.84
N SER A 158 16.79 10.24 5.90
CA SER A 158 15.36 9.92 5.92
C SER A 158 14.69 10.53 4.70
N ILE A 159 13.85 9.73 4.05
CA ILE A 159 13.05 10.14 2.90
C ILE A 159 11.67 10.52 3.41
N HIS A 160 11.31 11.79 3.25
CA HIS A 160 10.03 12.37 3.64
C HIS A 160 9.12 12.56 2.43
N ILE A 161 7.82 12.78 2.69
CA ILE A 161 6.85 13.02 1.61
C ILE A 161 7.18 14.28 0.80
N SER A 162 7.82 15.28 1.39
CA SER A 162 8.30 16.49 0.71
C SER A 162 9.34 16.22 -0.37
N ASN A 163 10.09 15.12 -0.26
CA ASN A 163 11.13 14.71 -1.22
C ASN A 163 10.55 13.94 -2.42
N VAL A 164 9.25 13.62 -2.38
CA VAL A 164 8.60 12.77 -3.38
C VAL A 164 7.84 13.62 -4.39
N THR A 165 8.08 13.39 -5.66
CA THR A 165 7.31 14.04 -6.73
C THR A 165 6.01 13.28 -6.96
N LEU A 166 4.90 13.84 -6.47
CA LEU A 166 3.58 13.28 -6.68
C LEU A 166 3.10 13.54 -8.12
N PRO A 167 2.37 12.62 -8.75
CA PRO A 167 1.75 12.81 -10.05
C PRO A 167 0.75 13.98 -10.05
N LYS A 168 0.51 14.57 -11.21
CA LYS A 168 -0.44 15.69 -11.34
C LYS A 168 -1.87 15.24 -11.04
N GLY A 169 -2.53 15.92 -10.11
CA GLY A 169 -3.91 15.62 -9.69
C GLY A 169 -3.98 14.69 -8.49
N THR A 170 -2.86 14.45 -7.82
CA THR A 170 -2.80 13.71 -6.56
C THR A 170 -2.35 14.60 -5.42
N GLU A 171 -3.00 14.48 -4.28
CA GLU A 171 -2.68 15.20 -3.06
C GLU A 171 -2.48 14.20 -1.92
N SER A 172 -1.51 14.43 -1.05
CA SER A 172 -1.40 13.60 0.15
C SER A 172 -2.57 13.87 1.08
N LYS A 173 -3.19 12.82 1.62
CA LYS A 173 -4.24 12.94 2.63
C LYS A 173 -3.71 13.54 3.94
N ILE A 174 -2.47 13.22 4.29
CA ILE A 174 -1.81 13.75 5.48
C ILE A 174 -1.03 15.00 5.06
N THR A 175 -1.56 16.17 5.37
CA THR A 175 -0.95 17.48 5.09
C THR A 175 -0.39 18.14 6.34
N ASP A 176 -0.78 17.66 7.53
CA ASP A 176 -0.46 18.30 8.81
C ASP A 176 1.01 18.16 9.22
N ARG A 177 1.72 17.19 8.64
CA ARG A 177 3.11 16.88 8.96
C ARG A 177 3.85 16.27 7.79
N ASP A 178 5.14 16.56 7.72
CA ASP A 178 6.07 15.88 6.80
C ASP A 178 6.48 14.53 7.41
N PHE A 179 5.84 13.47 6.96
CA PHE A 179 6.07 12.13 7.49
C PHE A 179 7.16 11.39 6.71
N THR A 180 7.89 10.53 7.43
CA THR A 180 8.94 9.70 6.85
C THR A 180 8.33 8.50 6.13
N ILE A 181 8.82 8.22 4.94
CA ILE A 181 8.44 7.08 4.10
C ILE A 181 9.45 5.95 4.27
N ALA A 182 10.74 6.27 4.18
CA ALA A 182 11.82 5.31 4.37
C ALA A 182 13.05 5.97 5.01
N THR A 183 13.93 5.16 5.59
CA THR A 183 15.21 5.60 6.17
C THR A 183 16.31 4.64 5.73
N ILE A 184 17.52 5.17 5.49
CA ILE A 184 18.69 4.33 5.23
C ILE A 184 19.47 4.17 6.54
N VAL A 185 19.52 2.94 7.05
CA VAL A 185 20.13 2.63 8.36
C VAL A 185 21.45 1.90 8.15
N ALA A 186 22.46 2.24 8.97
CA ALA A 186 23.71 1.48 9.01
C ALA A 186 23.45 0.05 9.48
N PRO A 187 24.06 -0.98 8.87
CA PRO A 187 24.02 -2.33 9.40
C PRO A 187 24.65 -2.37 10.79
N SER A 188 24.10 -3.20 11.67
CA SER A 188 24.56 -3.33 13.06
C SER A 188 26.06 -3.66 13.20
N ALA A 189 26.64 -4.27 12.18
CA ALA A 189 28.08 -4.56 12.11
C ALA A 189 28.98 -3.33 11.99
N LEU A 190 28.50 -2.22 11.41
CA LEU A 190 29.28 -0.97 11.33
C LEU A 190 29.20 -0.15 12.61
N LYS A 191 28.13 -0.30 13.40
CA LYS A 191 28.02 0.38 14.71
C LYS A 191 29.02 -0.13 15.74
N SER A 192 29.54 -1.36 15.59
CA SER A 192 30.53 -1.93 16.49
C SER A 192 31.97 -1.51 16.20
N THR A 193 32.26 -0.93 15.02
CA THR A 193 33.59 -0.46 14.66
C THR A 193 33.85 1.03 14.97
N GLU A 194 32.78 1.83 15.12
CA GLU A 194 32.90 3.25 15.51
C GLU A 194 32.89 3.48 17.04
N GLY A 195 32.60 2.44 17.83
CA GLY A 195 32.49 2.52 19.29
C GLY A 195 33.79 2.17 20.05
N ASP A 196 34.89 1.81 19.35
CA ASP A 196 36.11 1.31 20.01
C ASP A 196 37.34 2.21 19.81
N THR A 197 37.14 3.50 19.60
CA THR A 197 38.23 4.48 19.61
C THR A 197 37.88 5.67 20.49
N THR A 198 37.87 5.46 21.80
CA THR A 198 38.23 6.44 22.82
C THR A 198 38.08 5.79 24.18
N VAL A 199 39.18 5.35 24.80
CA VAL A 199 39.63 5.70 26.13
C VAL A 199 40.88 4.86 26.45
N ASP A 200 42.03 5.32 26.00
CA ASP A 200 43.29 5.15 26.73
C ASP A 200 43.82 6.55 26.96
N GLY A 201 43.79 6.95 28.18
CA GLY A 201 44.27 8.26 28.63
C GLY A 201 44.43 8.26 30.14
N GLU A 202 45.52 7.68 30.61
CA GLU A 202 46.31 8.00 31.81
C GLU A 202 45.69 8.94 32.85
N GLY A 203 45.75 8.49 34.05
CA GLY A 203 45.56 9.29 35.28
C GLY A 203 46.05 8.56 36.51
N GLU A 204 47.35 8.28 36.57
CA GLU A 204 48.07 8.14 37.87
C GLU A 204 47.91 9.42 38.66
N ALA A 205 47.49 9.32 39.90
CA ALA A 205 47.81 10.30 40.95
C ALA A 205 47.78 9.61 42.31
N GLU A 206 48.94 9.49 42.84
CA GLU A 206 49.32 9.30 44.24
C GLU A 206 48.49 10.13 45.22
N ALA A 207 48.30 9.62 46.42
CA ALA A 207 48.64 10.25 47.72
C ALA A 207 47.99 9.46 48.85
N GLU A 208 48.81 8.86 49.66
CA GLU A 208 49.16 9.15 51.05
C GLU A 208 48.07 9.81 51.93
N GLY A 209 47.81 9.18 53.06
CA GLY A 209 47.10 9.74 54.21
C GLY A 209 46.45 8.72 55.10
#